data_18b56766757cd30c7900b8de46c937ee
#
_entry.id   18b56766757cd30c7900b8de46c937ee
#
_cell.length_a   1.000
_cell.length_b   1.000
_cell.length_c   1.000
_cell.angle_alpha   90.00
_cell.angle_beta   90.00
_cell.angle_gamma   90.00
#
_symmetry.space_group_name_H-M   'P 1'
#
loop_
_entity.id
_entity.type
_entity.pdbx_description
1 polymer ?
#
loop_
_entity_poly.entity_id
_entity_poly.type
_entity_poly.pdbx_seq_one_letter_code
_entity_poly.pdbx_strand_id
1 'polypeptide(L)'
;MKLSSPRRYFLQMPLPTANGRISPGRALLFCCILGLSLAALAAPADAAPFAVKVEVEEIACELPAYEVTNNGSGMFWSSGSAQMVRIGDRLFVSAFEAVPGLAPLNNARWALYERGPEGWKFCQRDEKDRTREPCSLATSFDGRLVMSVNPTLAPPVPASGKTAGGPARPEFLEFDSTHPEQAPRHLVPKWKENPPFTEHTYRAFSADGNSGQFILFNKVGTSQTAWAFLDREGAWKTGMLTWPKGEDPKYSVWHDEYTAVNYANVILSDRQVHYIGQSPINIWNRIDPAKTETWGRNNWGWRMRKLHYAWTPDIKTKPFSEWILVDDTMDDGGTVGMGDSWLAPDGRLHLVWQKEPIHPRLRDTYFPDIKRDWRMCYGVLKDGNVLEKRVLLAGGETMGPLRPTGYIGHPRFHVTPDHTMYVLCNLVGTTPETKSQTGTYALRIEPDGSVSAPVRIPLSRPITSSFFTATPRAGNRLTEAADLLIADTVDGKPVARYARIRFYPAGSSAAR
;
A
#
# COMPACT_ATOMS: atom_id res chain seq x y z
N MET A 1 -32.24 21.32 21.40
CA MET A 1 -31.80 19.93 21.26
C MET A 1 -30.27 19.96 21.27
N LYS A 2 -29.63 19.46 22.35
CA LYS A 2 -28.18 19.62 22.59
C LYS A 2 -27.42 18.55 21.80
N LEU A 3 -26.54 18.94 20.94
CA LEU A 3 -25.58 18.08 20.24
C LEU A 3 -24.44 17.71 21.19
N SER A 4 -24.28 16.43 21.48
CA SER A 4 -23.21 15.87 22.30
C SER A 4 -21.97 15.59 21.44
N SER A 5 -20.82 16.12 21.89
CA SER A 5 -19.52 15.90 21.30
C SER A 5 -19.04 14.44 21.51
N PRO A 6 -18.27 13.86 20.59
CA PRO A 6 -17.72 12.51 20.79
C PRO A 6 -16.51 12.56 21.71
N ARG A 7 -16.62 11.88 22.85
CA ARG A 7 -15.52 11.66 23.79
C ARG A 7 -14.48 10.69 23.21
N ARG A 8 -13.23 11.12 23.21
CA ARG A 8 -12.06 10.26 23.02
C ARG A 8 -11.93 9.34 24.25
N TYR A 9 -12.06 8.04 24.06
CA TYR A 9 -11.75 7.07 25.11
C TYR A 9 -10.26 6.74 25.10
N PHE A 10 -9.52 7.34 26.02
CA PHE A 10 -8.28 6.79 26.55
C PHE A 10 -8.65 5.87 27.72
N LEU A 11 -8.46 4.57 27.54
CA LEU A 11 -8.58 3.60 28.61
C LEU A 11 -7.26 3.53 29.39
N GLN A 12 -7.25 4.09 30.59
CA GLN A 12 -6.27 3.76 31.62
C GLN A 12 -6.64 2.41 32.22
N MET A 13 -5.70 1.46 32.20
CA MET A 13 -5.82 0.20 32.95
C MET A 13 -4.99 0.28 34.24
N PRO A 14 -5.48 -0.25 35.37
CA PRO A 14 -4.74 -0.37 36.61
C PRO A 14 -3.76 -1.57 36.55
N LEU A 15 -2.61 -1.43 37.21
CA LEU A 15 -1.61 -2.47 37.40
C LEU A 15 -2.09 -3.51 38.43
N PRO A 16 -1.87 -4.82 38.23
CA PRO A 16 -2.06 -5.82 39.26
C PRO A 16 -0.83 -5.97 40.14
N THR A 17 -1.05 -6.02 41.44
CA THR A 17 -0.05 -6.30 42.49
C THR A 17 0.30 -7.77 42.52
N ALA A 18 1.59 -8.06 42.65
CA ALA A 18 2.15 -9.39 42.78
C ALA A 18 2.00 -9.89 44.23
N ASN A 19 1.48 -11.10 44.40
CA ASN A 19 1.82 -11.98 45.53
C ASN A 19 1.38 -13.42 45.20
N GLY A 20 2.33 -14.36 45.16
CA GLY A 20 2.05 -15.80 45.00
C GLY A 20 3.32 -16.65 45.03
N ARG A 21 3.44 -17.40 46.11
CA ARG A 21 4.58 -18.22 46.59
C ARG A 21 4.96 -19.35 45.63
N ILE A 22 6.27 -19.56 45.52
CA ILE A 22 6.94 -20.66 44.82
C ILE A 22 6.97 -21.89 45.73
N SER A 23 6.69 -23.09 45.20
CA SER A 23 6.95 -24.41 45.76
C SER A 23 7.82 -25.22 44.79
N PRO A 24 8.88 -25.95 45.26
CA PRO A 24 9.82 -26.65 44.40
C PRO A 24 9.48 -28.14 44.27
N GLY A 25 9.59 -28.66 43.04
CA GLY A 25 9.42 -30.12 42.82
C GLY A 25 9.99 -30.65 41.53
N ARG A 26 11.20 -31.22 41.61
CA ARG A 26 11.79 -32.30 40.82
C ARG A 26 12.16 -32.07 39.35
N ALA A 27 13.47 -32.00 39.19
CA ALA A 27 14.21 -32.20 37.95
C ALA A 27 14.09 -33.64 37.42
N LEU A 28 13.96 -33.79 36.09
CA LEU A 28 14.41 -34.99 35.38
C LEU A 28 15.08 -34.54 34.09
N LEU A 29 16.32 -34.91 33.98
CA LEU A 29 17.31 -34.67 32.95
C LEU A 29 16.96 -35.52 31.72
N PHE A 30 16.74 -34.87 30.56
CA PHE A 30 16.90 -35.53 29.25
C PHE A 30 17.71 -34.61 28.34
N CYS A 31 19.00 -34.97 28.20
CA CYS A 31 19.88 -34.40 27.20
C CYS A 31 19.49 -34.91 25.81
N CYS A 32 18.91 -34.09 24.98
CA CYS A 32 18.99 -34.23 23.53
C CYS A 32 19.72 -33.02 22.99
N ILE A 33 20.97 -33.22 22.63
CA ILE A 33 21.84 -32.28 21.92
C ILE A 33 21.29 -32.18 20.49
N LEU A 34 20.50 -31.19 20.21
CA LEU A 34 20.27 -30.67 18.85
C LEU A 34 21.05 -29.37 18.76
N GLY A 35 22.18 -29.44 18.06
CA GLY A 35 22.98 -28.29 17.69
C GLY A 35 22.20 -27.34 16.80
N LEU A 36 21.44 -26.45 17.40
CA LEU A 36 20.98 -25.20 16.75
C LEU A 36 22.19 -24.28 16.78
N SER A 37 22.85 -24.17 15.63
CA SER A 37 23.75 -23.05 15.33
C SER A 37 22.94 -21.77 15.50
N LEU A 38 23.05 -21.09 16.65
CA LEU A 38 22.79 -19.69 16.77
C LEU A 38 23.81 -19.02 15.83
N ALA A 39 23.43 -18.82 14.58
CA ALA A 39 24.03 -17.77 13.79
C ALA A 39 23.73 -16.49 14.58
N ALA A 40 24.71 -16.01 15.35
CA ALA A 40 24.70 -14.66 15.84
C ALA A 40 24.40 -13.79 14.60
N LEU A 41 23.23 -13.15 14.59
CA LEU A 41 22.96 -12.05 13.68
C LEU A 41 24.06 -11.02 13.98
N ALA A 42 25.15 -11.09 13.22
CA ALA A 42 26.11 -10.00 13.16
C ALA A 42 25.27 -8.76 12.87
N ALA A 43 25.37 -7.77 13.75
CA ALA A 43 24.80 -6.46 13.45
C ALA A 43 25.30 -6.10 12.03
N PRO A 44 24.43 -5.77 11.08
CA PRO A 44 24.86 -5.44 9.74
C PRO A 44 25.91 -4.33 9.85
N ALA A 45 26.99 -4.45 9.08
CA ALA A 45 28.01 -3.42 9.01
C ALA A 45 27.29 -2.10 8.77
N ASP A 46 27.55 -1.09 9.59
CA ASP A 46 26.90 0.23 9.51
C ASP A 46 27.07 0.75 8.07
N ALA A 47 25.97 0.76 7.32
CA ALA A 47 25.96 1.36 6.01
C ALA A 47 26.42 2.82 6.12
N ALA A 48 27.19 3.32 5.15
CA ALA A 48 27.72 4.67 5.20
C ALA A 48 26.60 5.68 5.49
N PRO A 49 26.75 6.56 6.49
CA PRO A 49 25.69 7.47 6.90
C PRO A 49 25.27 8.37 5.75
N PHE A 50 23.99 8.68 5.64
CA PHE A 50 23.44 9.63 4.67
C PHE A 50 22.63 10.71 5.40
N ALA A 51 22.37 11.82 4.71
CA ALA A 51 21.56 12.92 5.21
C ALA A 51 20.35 13.15 4.30
N VAL A 52 19.28 13.68 4.86
CA VAL A 52 18.04 13.98 4.16
C VAL A 52 17.70 15.46 4.32
N LYS A 53 17.35 16.11 3.20
CA LYS A 53 16.88 17.51 3.19
C LYS A 53 15.49 17.58 2.56
N VAL A 54 14.60 18.31 3.21
CA VAL A 54 13.30 18.68 2.63
C VAL A 54 13.53 19.91 1.76
N GLU A 55 13.30 19.76 0.45
CA GLU A 55 13.45 20.86 -0.51
C GLU A 55 12.17 21.68 -0.64
N VAL A 56 11.01 21.01 -0.55
CA VAL A 56 9.69 21.61 -0.72
C VAL A 56 8.71 20.94 0.24
N GLU A 57 7.79 21.72 0.79
CA GLU A 57 6.64 21.24 1.56
C GLU A 57 5.46 22.17 1.32
N GLU A 58 4.37 21.66 0.70
CA GLU A 58 3.22 22.46 0.24
C GLU A 58 1.91 21.68 0.39
N ILE A 59 0.77 22.39 0.38
CA ILE A 59 -0.55 21.77 0.22
C ILE A 59 -0.81 21.65 -1.28
N ALA A 60 -1.05 20.40 -1.75
CA ALA A 60 -1.38 20.13 -3.14
C ALA A 60 -2.86 20.41 -3.45
N CYS A 61 -3.75 19.94 -2.58
CA CYS A 61 -5.19 20.18 -2.69
C CYS A 61 -5.91 19.91 -1.36
N GLU A 62 -7.10 20.49 -1.19
CA GLU A 62 -8.03 20.07 -0.13
C GLU A 62 -8.69 18.74 -0.51
N LEU A 63 -8.99 17.91 0.48
CA LEU A 63 -9.71 16.65 0.32
C LEU A 63 -11.08 16.75 0.97
N PRO A 64 -12.10 16.04 0.46
CA PRO A 64 -13.37 15.95 1.18
C PRO A 64 -13.17 15.16 2.47
N ALA A 65 -13.85 15.55 3.53
CA ALA A 65 -13.91 14.77 4.75
C ALA A 65 -14.47 13.37 4.46
N TYR A 66 -13.90 12.35 5.09
CA TYR A 66 -14.35 10.96 4.91
C TYR A 66 -15.85 10.78 5.19
N GLU A 67 -16.37 11.49 6.20
CA GLU A 67 -17.78 11.48 6.56
C GLU A 67 -18.71 12.00 5.45
N VAL A 68 -18.20 12.86 4.57
CA VAL A 68 -18.99 13.41 3.45
C VAL A 68 -19.15 12.36 2.35
N THR A 69 -18.08 11.61 2.05
CA THR A 69 -18.16 10.54 1.04
C THR A 69 -18.77 9.26 1.62
N ASN A 70 -18.40 8.89 2.82
CA ASN A 70 -18.82 7.67 3.54
C ASN A 70 -19.00 6.44 2.64
N ASN A 71 -18.13 6.30 1.62
CA ASN A 71 -18.22 5.26 0.59
C ASN A 71 -17.20 4.12 0.81
N GLY A 72 -16.52 4.10 1.96
CA GLY A 72 -15.53 3.09 2.32
C GLY A 72 -14.18 3.25 1.62
N SER A 73 -13.97 4.32 0.85
CA SER A 73 -12.69 4.62 0.19
C SER A 73 -12.39 6.12 0.22
N GLY A 74 -11.13 6.46 0.14
CA GLY A 74 -10.63 7.83 0.02
C GLY A 74 -9.46 7.87 -0.96
N MET A 75 -8.86 9.02 -1.19
CA MET A 75 -7.77 9.20 -2.15
C MET A 75 -6.63 8.17 -1.99
N PHE A 76 -6.32 7.78 -0.76
CA PHE A 76 -5.22 6.86 -0.44
C PHE A 76 -5.65 5.39 -0.29
N TRP A 77 -6.89 5.06 -0.62
CA TRP A 77 -7.42 3.72 -0.42
C TRP A 77 -6.76 2.65 -1.31
N SER A 78 -6.46 2.97 -2.57
CA SER A 78 -5.80 2.06 -3.51
C SER A 78 -4.28 2.07 -3.34
N SER A 79 -3.77 1.56 -2.25
CA SER A 79 -2.37 1.66 -1.84
C SER A 79 -1.35 1.05 -2.81
N GLY A 80 -1.78 0.15 -3.70
CA GLY A 80 -0.95 -0.46 -4.74
C GLY A 80 -0.80 0.37 -6.02
N SER A 81 -1.57 1.45 -6.19
CA SER A 81 -1.56 2.30 -7.38
C SER A 81 -1.11 3.73 -7.02
N ALA A 82 -0.58 4.47 -7.97
CA ALA A 82 -0.10 5.83 -7.74
C ALA A 82 -1.19 6.87 -7.98
N GLN A 83 -1.21 7.92 -7.15
CA GLN A 83 -2.05 9.10 -7.33
C GLN A 83 -1.24 10.31 -7.80
N MET A 84 0.05 10.13 -8.02
CA MET A 84 0.98 11.18 -8.42
C MET A 84 1.97 10.65 -9.45
N VAL A 85 2.19 11.43 -10.51
CA VAL A 85 3.20 11.18 -11.53
C VAL A 85 3.96 12.45 -11.88
N ARG A 86 5.21 12.29 -12.36
CA ARG A 86 6.10 13.36 -12.79
C ARG A 86 6.34 13.27 -14.30
N ILE A 87 6.15 14.38 -15.02
CA ILE A 87 6.47 14.55 -16.44
C ILE A 87 7.39 15.76 -16.56
N GLY A 88 8.67 15.53 -16.81
CA GLY A 88 9.67 16.61 -16.75
C GLY A 88 9.70 17.26 -15.37
N ASP A 89 9.58 18.57 -15.31
CA ASP A 89 9.55 19.34 -14.06
C ASP A 89 8.16 19.49 -13.46
N ARG A 90 7.14 18.98 -14.13
CA ARG A 90 5.75 19.07 -13.70
C ARG A 90 5.32 17.80 -12.94
N LEU A 91 4.50 17.99 -11.89
CA LEU A 91 3.83 16.90 -11.18
C LEU A 91 2.33 16.96 -11.43
N PHE A 92 1.73 15.79 -11.59
CA PHE A 92 0.28 15.65 -11.69
C PHE A 92 -0.23 14.79 -10.55
N VAL A 93 -1.35 15.22 -9.95
CA VAL A 93 -2.02 14.52 -8.85
C VAL A 93 -3.49 14.33 -9.19
N SER A 94 -3.97 13.10 -9.05
CA SER A 94 -5.40 12.82 -9.07
C SER A 94 -5.96 12.89 -7.65
N ALA A 95 -6.85 13.84 -7.39
CA ALA A 95 -7.60 13.93 -6.16
C ALA A 95 -8.95 13.20 -6.27
N PHE A 96 -9.61 13.05 -5.13
CA PHE A 96 -10.87 12.35 -4.99
C PHE A 96 -11.87 13.28 -4.30
N GLU A 97 -12.87 13.76 -5.03
CA GLU A 97 -13.85 14.75 -4.57
C GLU A 97 -15.22 14.12 -4.29
N ALA A 98 -15.89 14.57 -3.25
CA ALA A 98 -17.30 14.23 -3.02
C ALA A 98 -18.21 15.00 -3.98
N VAL A 99 -19.22 14.34 -4.52
CA VAL A 99 -20.32 14.98 -5.27
C VAL A 99 -21.46 15.29 -4.28
N PRO A 100 -21.75 16.57 -4.03
CA PRO A 100 -22.77 16.94 -3.04
C PRO A 100 -24.15 16.37 -3.37
N GLY A 101 -24.92 16.04 -2.33
CA GLY A 101 -26.31 15.60 -2.46
C GLY A 101 -26.50 14.14 -2.90
N LEU A 102 -25.43 13.38 -3.07
CA LEU A 102 -25.50 11.95 -3.44
C LEU A 102 -25.28 11.02 -2.25
N ALA A 103 -25.96 9.88 -2.28
CA ALA A 103 -25.77 8.79 -1.33
C ALA A 103 -24.39 8.14 -1.48
N PRO A 104 -23.83 7.55 -0.42
CA PRO A 104 -22.53 6.85 -0.46
C PRO A 104 -22.45 5.77 -1.53
N LEU A 105 -21.25 5.31 -1.78
CA LEU A 105 -20.71 4.40 -2.79
C LEU A 105 -20.39 5.11 -4.10
N ASN A 106 -21.28 5.48 -4.94
CA ASN A 106 -20.99 6.13 -6.23
C ASN A 106 -21.18 7.66 -6.13
N ASN A 107 -20.60 8.27 -5.11
CA ASN A 107 -20.78 9.69 -4.79
C ASN A 107 -19.50 10.51 -4.87
N ALA A 108 -18.49 10.00 -5.53
CA ALA A 108 -17.23 10.70 -5.71
C ALA A 108 -16.87 10.86 -7.19
N ARG A 109 -15.94 11.76 -7.46
CA ARG A 109 -15.37 12.03 -8.78
C ARG A 109 -13.88 12.30 -8.66
N TRP A 110 -13.15 12.11 -9.76
CA TRP A 110 -11.76 12.52 -9.82
C TRP A 110 -11.62 14.02 -10.07
N ALA A 111 -10.49 14.58 -9.60
CA ALA A 111 -10.02 15.92 -9.99
C ALA A 111 -8.53 15.83 -10.28
N LEU A 112 -8.07 16.55 -11.31
CA LEU A 112 -6.67 16.60 -11.72
C LEU A 112 -6.07 17.94 -11.30
N TYR A 113 -4.93 17.86 -10.64
CA TYR A 113 -4.10 18.99 -10.23
C TYR A 113 -2.71 18.89 -10.85
N GLU A 114 -2.11 20.01 -11.12
CA GLU A 114 -0.75 20.13 -11.64
C GLU A 114 0.08 21.03 -10.73
N ARG A 115 1.33 20.64 -10.48
CA ARG A 115 2.37 21.49 -9.93
C ARG A 115 3.36 21.88 -11.03
N GLY A 116 3.41 23.16 -11.32
CA GLY A 116 4.42 23.77 -12.17
C GLY A 116 5.39 24.66 -11.38
N PRO A 117 6.14 25.53 -12.06
CA PRO A 117 7.06 26.48 -11.41
C PRO A 117 6.38 27.44 -10.42
N GLU A 118 5.13 27.80 -10.69
CA GLU A 118 4.34 28.73 -9.87
C GLU A 118 3.55 28.05 -8.75
N GLY A 119 3.76 26.74 -8.53
CA GLY A 119 3.06 25.95 -7.52
C GLY A 119 1.91 25.12 -8.09
N TRP A 120 0.94 24.82 -7.22
CA TRP A 120 -0.19 23.95 -7.54
C TRP A 120 -1.33 24.73 -8.20
N LYS A 121 -1.89 24.14 -9.27
CA LYS A 121 -3.12 24.62 -9.92
C LYS A 121 -4.10 23.48 -10.14
N PHE A 122 -5.39 23.80 -10.06
CA PHE A 122 -6.46 22.91 -10.51
C PHE A 122 -6.50 22.90 -12.04
N CYS A 123 -6.59 21.72 -12.67
CA CYS A 123 -6.73 21.56 -14.11
C CYS A 123 -8.18 21.33 -14.50
N GLN A 124 -8.73 20.21 -14.08
CA GLN A 124 -10.11 19.85 -14.37
C GLN A 124 -10.62 18.75 -13.44
N ARG A 125 -11.91 18.47 -13.50
CA ARG A 125 -12.58 17.37 -12.77
C ARG A 125 -13.62 16.71 -13.65
N ASP A 126 -14.07 15.54 -13.22
CA ASP A 126 -15.19 14.87 -13.86
C ASP A 126 -16.51 15.54 -13.48
N GLU A 127 -17.16 16.19 -14.44
CA GLU A 127 -18.45 16.85 -14.23
C GLU A 127 -19.65 15.94 -14.56
N LYS A 128 -19.41 14.77 -15.17
CA LYS A 128 -20.47 13.89 -15.70
C LYS A 128 -20.59 12.61 -14.91
N ASP A 129 -19.47 11.92 -14.73
CA ASP A 129 -19.42 10.59 -14.20
C ASP A 129 -19.11 10.58 -12.69
N ARG A 130 -19.34 9.43 -12.08
CA ARG A 130 -19.11 9.21 -10.66
C ARG A 130 -18.39 7.89 -10.47
N THR A 131 -17.61 7.83 -9.44
CA THR A 131 -16.86 6.62 -9.05
C THR A 131 -16.95 6.40 -7.55
N ARG A 132 -16.58 5.20 -7.12
CA ARG A 132 -16.39 4.90 -5.71
C ARG A 132 -14.95 4.95 -5.28
N GLU A 133 -14.03 4.53 -6.14
CA GLU A 133 -12.63 4.33 -5.83
C GLU A 133 -11.77 5.43 -6.45
N PRO A 134 -10.61 5.77 -5.84
CA PRO A 134 -9.72 6.78 -6.40
C PRO A 134 -9.24 6.39 -7.79
N CYS A 135 -8.99 7.38 -8.62
CA CYS A 135 -8.59 7.24 -10.01
C CYS A 135 -7.07 7.44 -10.13
N SER A 136 -6.34 6.34 -10.32
CA SER A 136 -4.88 6.33 -10.28
C SER A 136 -4.26 6.86 -11.57
N LEU A 137 -3.08 7.48 -11.45
CA LEU A 137 -2.29 8.03 -12.55
C LEU A 137 -1.14 7.11 -12.95
N ALA A 138 -0.81 7.14 -14.22
CA ALA A 138 0.42 6.59 -14.77
C ALA A 138 0.93 7.48 -15.91
N THR A 139 2.21 7.36 -16.25
CA THR A 139 2.87 8.17 -17.28
C THR A 139 3.83 7.33 -18.11
N SER A 140 4.34 7.92 -19.19
CA SER A 140 5.44 7.37 -19.98
C SER A 140 6.53 8.41 -20.23
N PHE A 141 7.68 7.95 -20.67
CA PHE A 141 8.85 8.83 -20.87
C PHE A 141 8.71 9.79 -22.07
N ASP A 142 7.74 9.56 -22.92
CA ASP A 142 7.34 10.45 -24.01
C ASP A 142 6.23 11.44 -23.59
N GLY A 143 5.86 11.47 -22.30
CA GLY A 143 5.00 12.48 -21.71
C GLY A 143 3.50 12.18 -21.73
N ARG A 144 3.08 10.94 -22.00
CA ARG A 144 1.67 10.54 -21.86
C ARG A 144 1.25 10.63 -20.40
N LEU A 145 0.09 11.22 -20.16
CA LEU A 145 -0.56 11.29 -18.84
C LEU A 145 -1.86 10.50 -18.89
N VAL A 146 -1.92 9.38 -18.19
CA VAL A 146 -3.05 8.46 -18.24
C VAL A 146 -3.63 8.24 -16.85
N MET A 147 -4.95 8.35 -16.74
CA MET A 147 -5.71 8.08 -15.53
C MET A 147 -6.58 6.83 -15.72
N SER A 148 -6.54 5.92 -14.77
CA SER A 148 -7.46 4.79 -14.72
C SER A 148 -8.74 5.21 -14.01
N VAL A 149 -9.89 5.11 -14.67
CA VAL A 149 -11.20 5.43 -14.11
C VAL A 149 -12.15 4.23 -14.16
N ASN A 150 -13.16 4.24 -13.30
CA ASN A 150 -14.18 3.20 -13.26
C ASN A 150 -15.57 3.86 -13.06
N PRO A 151 -16.05 4.62 -14.05
CA PRO A 151 -17.33 5.31 -13.96
C PRO A 151 -18.46 4.31 -13.72
N THR A 152 -19.33 4.62 -12.76
CA THR A 152 -20.53 3.85 -12.51
C THR A 152 -21.55 4.04 -13.63
N LEU A 153 -22.20 2.95 -14.02
CA LEU A 153 -23.35 2.95 -14.93
C LEU A 153 -24.68 3.03 -14.18
N ALA A 154 -24.66 2.97 -12.84
CA ALA A 154 -25.83 3.12 -12.02
C ALA A 154 -26.34 4.57 -12.01
N PRO A 155 -27.66 4.83 -11.98
CA PRO A 155 -28.21 6.17 -11.86
C PRO A 155 -27.78 6.82 -10.53
N PRO A 156 -27.75 8.17 -10.45
CA PRO A 156 -27.46 8.87 -9.21
C PRO A 156 -28.55 8.59 -8.17
N VAL A 157 -28.13 8.35 -6.94
CA VAL A 157 -29.01 8.12 -5.79
C VAL A 157 -28.92 9.34 -4.88
N PRO A 158 -30.02 10.05 -4.56
CA PRO A 158 -30.02 11.16 -3.61
C PRO A 158 -29.50 10.74 -2.21
N ALA A 159 -28.95 11.67 -1.46
CA ALA A 159 -28.38 11.42 -0.12
C ALA A 159 -29.36 10.77 0.87
N SER A 160 -30.66 10.97 0.70
CA SER A 160 -31.73 10.32 1.48
C SER A 160 -32.03 8.89 1.03
N GLY A 161 -31.51 8.46 -0.10
CA GLY A 161 -31.75 7.13 -0.67
C GLY A 161 -30.86 6.05 -0.08
N LYS A 162 -31.30 4.79 -0.23
CA LYS A 162 -30.43 3.65 0.07
C LYS A 162 -29.38 3.52 -1.02
N THR A 163 -28.14 3.41 -0.60
CA THR A 163 -27.02 3.16 -1.52
C THR A 163 -27.09 1.75 -2.05
N ALA A 164 -26.94 1.60 -3.35
CA ALA A 164 -26.64 0.32 -3.99
C ALA A 164 -25.35 0.48 -4.77
N GLY A 165 -24.48 -0.53 -4.72
CA GLY A 165 -23.46 -0.73 -5.73
C GLY A 165 -24.09 -0.89 -7.10
N GLY A 166 -23.31 -0.86 -8.15
CA GLY A 166 -23.84 -1.00 -9.49
C GLY A 166 -22.77 -1.36 -10.51
N PRO A 167 -23.21 -1.63 -11.75
CA PRO A 167 -22.28 -1.89 -12.83
C PRO A 167 -21.41 -0.66 -13.08
N ALA A 168 -20.17 -0.90 -13.52
CA ALA A 168 -19.20 0.13 -13.83
C ALA A 168 -18.46 -0.23 -15.13
N ARG A 169 -17.74 0.76 -15.71
CA ARG A 169 -17.01 0.60 -16.96
C ARG A 169 -15.56 1.05 -16.81
N PRO A 170 -14.62 0.14 -16.50
CA PRO A 170 -13.21 0.50 -16.42
C PRO A 170 -12.69 0.99 -17.78
N GLU A 171 -12.04 2.16 -17.75
CA GLU A 171 -11.42 2.77 -18.93
C GLU A 171 -10.22 3.62 -18.54
N PHE A 172 -9.47 4.10 -19.53
CA PHE A 172 -8.41 5.08 -19.35
C PHE A 172 -8.83 6.43 -19.92
N LEU A 173 -8.44 7.48 -19.20
CA LEU A 173 -8.46 8.86 -19.69
C LEU A 173 -7.02 9.26 -20.00
N GLU A 174 -6.74 9.62 -21.26
CA GLU A 174 -5.44 10.13 -21.66
C GLU A 174 -5.54 11.65 -21.84
N PHE A 175 -4.78 12.35 -21.02
CA PHE A 175 -4.72 13.82 -21.04
C PHE A 175 -3.55 14.30 -21.89
N ASP A 176 -3.72 15.43 -22.54
CA ASP A 176 -2.59 16.21 -23.04
C ASP A 176 -1.84 16.79 -21.84
N SER A 177 -0.63 16.30 -21.57
CA SER A 177 0.14 16.76 -20.42
C SER A 177 0.61 18.22 -20.56
N THR A 178 0.57 18.83 -21.75
CA THR A 178 0.87 20.24 -21.98
C THR A 178 -0.34 21.15 -21.79
N HIS A 179 -1.54 20.59 -21.99
CA HIS A 179 -2.83 21.26 -21.84
C HIS A 179 -3.80 20.39 -21.00
N PRO A 180 -3.47 20.13 -19.72
CA PRO A 180 -4.22 19.18 -18.88
C PRO A 180 -5.64 19.67 -18.52
N GLU A 181 -6.01 20.89 -18.85
CA GLU A 181 -7.35 21.46 -18.73
C GLU A 181 -8.28 21.06 -19.88
N GLN A 182 -7.74 20.53 -20.98
CA GLN A 182 -8.54 20.07 -22.11
C GLN A 182 -9.17 18.71 -21.85
N ALA A 183 -10.30 18.44 -22.49
CA ALA A 183 -11.00 17.16 -22.33
C ALA A 183 -10.10 15.97 -22.70
N PRO A 184 -9.99 14.96 -21.85
CA PRO A 184 -9.14 13.79 -22.10
C PRO A 184 -9.72 12.92 -23.22
N ARG A 185 -8.86 12.16 -23.86
CA ARG A 185 -9.25 11.09 -24.77
C ARG A 185 -9.64 9.84 -23.98
N HIS A 186 -10.83 9.32 -24.24
CA HIS A 186 -11.30 8.06 -23.65
C HIS A 186 -10.71 6.86 -24.41
N LEU A 187 -10.06 5.96 -23.68
CA LEU A 187 -9.49 4.73 -24.18
C LEU A 187 -10.19 3.55 -23.49
N VAL A 188 -11.18 2.99 -24.16
CA VAL A 188 -12.00 1.91 -23.60
C VAL A 188 -11.41 0.56 -23.99
N PRO A 189 -11.02 -0.30 -23.03
CA PRO A 189 -10.53 -1.63 -23.32
C PRO A 189 -11.57 -2.48 -24.02
N LYS A 190 -11.15 -3.23 -25.02
CA LYS A 190 -11.99 -4.26 -25.67
C LYS A 190 -11.96 -5.53 -24.82
N TRP A 191 -12.76 -5.57 -23.75
CA TRP A 191 -12.81 -6.70 -22.84
C TRP A 191 -13.27 -7.96 -23.55
N LYS A 192 -12.51 -9.04 -23.37
CA LYS A 192 -12.98 -10.37 -23.73
C LYS A 192 -14.06 -10.79 -22.73
N GLU A 193 -15.16 -11.40 -23.20
CA GLU A 193 -16.23 -11.94 -22.36
C GLU A 193 -17.05 -10.91 -21.56
N ASN A 194 -16.82 -9.61 -21.76
CA ASN A 194 -17.55 -8.52 -21.12
C ASN A 194 -17.75 -8.72 -19.59
N PRO A 195 -16.68 -8.70 -18.79
CA PRO A 195 -16.76 -9.03 -17.36
C PRO A 195 -17.73 -8.11 -16.61
N PRO A 196 -18.50 -8.63 -15.62
CA PRO A 196 -19.48 -7.86 -14.86
C PRO A 196 -18.79 -6.97 -13.81
N PHE A 197 -18.16 -5.89 -14.27
CA PHE A 197 -17.53 -4.95 -13.37
C PHE A 197 -18.53 -4.21 -12.50
N THR A 198 -18.13 -3.96 -11.24
CA THR A 198 -18.89 -3.16 -10.29
C THR A 198 -18.08 -1.93 -9.88
N GLU A 199 -18.63 -1.09 -9.04
CA GLU A 199 -17.96 0.08 -8.48
C GLU A 199 -16.78 -0.28 -7.55
N HIS A 200 -16.73 -1.51 -7.03
CA HIS A 200 -15.74 -1.97 -6.05
C HIS A 200 -14.79 -3.01 -6.64
N THR A 201 -13.71 -2.57 -7.23
CA THR A 201 -12.85 -3.40 -8.09
C THR A 201 -11.43 -3.59 -7.58
N TYR A 202 -11.02 -2.95 -6.46
CA TYR A 202 -9.63 -3.02 -5.97
C TYR A 202 -8.61 -2.82 -7.09
N ARG A 203 -8.82 -1.78 -7.90
CA ARG A 203 -8.01 -1.54 -9.10
C ARG A 203 -6.53 -1.45 -8.80
N ALA A 204 -5.72 -2.07 -9.67
CA ALA A 204 -4.28 -1.87 -9.72
C ALA A 204 -3.88 -1.39 -11.11
N PHE A 205 -3.14 -0.28 -11.18
CA PHE A 205 -2.76 0.38 -12.41
C PHE A 205 -1.27 0.64 -12.44
N SER A 206 -0.62 0.29 -13.54
CA SER A 206 0.81 0.38 -13.72
C SER A 206 1.18 0.75 -15.16
N ALA A 207 2.38 1.30 -15.35
CA ALA A 207 2.94 1.58 -16.67
C ALA A 207 4.43 1.24 -16.71
N ASP A 208 4.88 0.81 -17.89
CA ASP A 208 6.28 0.89 -18.27
C ASP A 208 6.52 2.23 -18.99
N GLY A 209 7.14 3.16 -18.27
CA GLY A 209 7.40 4.49 -18.80
C GLY A 209 8.31 4.49 -20.03
N ASN A 210 9.23 3.54 -20.13
CA ASN A 210 10.17 3.44 -21.24
C ASN A 210 9.49 2.94 -22.53
N SER A 211 8.70 1.87 -22.42
CA SER A 211 7.99 1.30 -23.58
C SER A 211 6.68 2.00 -23.90
N GLY A 212 6.18 2.89 -23.04
CA GLY A 212 4.90 3.57 -23.23
C GLY A 212 3.69 2.65 -23.14
N GLN A 213 3.80 1.58 -22.35
CA GLN A 213 2.78 0.57 -22.16
C GLN A 213 2.06 0.75 -20.82
N PHE A 214 0.78 0.35 -20.76
CA PHE A 214 -0.05 0.48 -19.56
C PHE A 214 -0.81 -0.81 -19.28
N ILE A 215 -1.03 -1.13 -18.01
CA ILE A 215 -1.81 -2.30 -17.59
C ILE A 215 -2.72 -1.96 -16.41
N LEU A 216 -3.96 -2.43 -16.51
CA LEU A 216 -4.99 -2.29 -15.49
C LEU A 216 -5.46 -3.66 -15.04
N PHE A 217 -5.65 -3.84 -13.74
CA PHE A 217 -6.34 -4.97 -13.15
C PHE A 217 -7.59 -4.50 -12.41
N ASN A 218 -8.70 -5.18 -12.64
CA ASN A 218 -9.99 -4.94 -11.98
C ASN A 218 -10.55 -6.25 -11.46
N LYS A 219 -10.90 -6.30 -10.20
CA LYS A 219 -11.58 -7.45 -9.59
C LYS A 219 -12.89 -7.76 -10.31
N VAL A 220 -13.14 -9.06 -10.53
CA VAL A 220 -14.40 -9.59 -11.07
C VAL A 220 -14.89 -10.73 -10.17
N GLY A 221 -16.05 -10.55 -9.57
CA GLY A 221 -16.57 -11.55 -8.63
C GLY A 221 -15.64 -11.80 -7.43
N THR A 222 -15.54 -13.07 -7.04
CA THR A 222 -14.82 -13.50 -5.82
C THR A 222 -13.60 -14.38 -6.12
N SER A 223 -13.34 -14.72 -7.39
CA SER A 223 -12.35 -15.72 -7.79
C SER A 223 -11.28 -15.24 -8.77
N GLN A 224 -11.38 -14.02 -9.28
CA GLN A 224 -10.48 -13.56 -10.33
C GLN A 224 -10.40 -12.05 -10.45
N THR A 225 -9.41 -11.59 -11.20
CA THR A 225 -9.28 -10.21 -11.65
C THR A 225 -9.09 -10.18 -13.17
N ALA A 226 -9.86 -9.30 -13.83
CA ALA A 226 -9.67 -9.03 -15.25
C ALA A 226 -8.50 -8.05 -15.43
N TRP A 227 -7.74 -8.23 -16.50
CA TRP A 227 -6.68 -7.30 -16.86
C TRP A 227 -6.83 -6.80 -18.29
N ALA A 228 -6.41 -5.55 -18.50
CA ALA A 228 -6.33 -4.91 -19.80
C ALA A 228 -4.95 -4.28 -19.97
N PHE A 229 -4.25 -4.72 -20.99
CA PHE A 229 -2.94 -4.21 -21.41
C PHE A 229 -3.09 -3.37 -22.67
N LEU A 230 -2.53 -2.17 -22.64
CA LEU A 230 -2.46 -1.23 -23.76
C LEU A 230 -1.01 -1.11 -24.20
N ASP A 231 -0.70 -1.49 -25.43
CA ASP A 231 0.64 -1.29 -25.97
C ASP A 231 0.86 0.14 -26.49
N ARG A 232 2.10 0.42 -26.90
CA ARG A 232 2.49 1.73 -27.40
C ARG A 232 1.73 2.14 -28.67
N GLU A 233 1.41 1.18 -29.51
CA GLU A 233 0.69 1.36 -30.76
C GLU A 233 -0.82 1.57 -30.56
N GLY A 234 -1.30 1.48 -29.33
CA GLY A 234 -2.72 1.62 -28.98
C GLY A 234 -3.53 0.33 -29.11
N ALA A 235 -2.87 -0.82 -29.29
CA ALA A 235 -3.57 -2.10 -29.36
C ALA A 235 -3.83 -2.67 -27.96
N TRP A 236 -5.04 -3.24 -27.80
CA TRP A 236 -5.48 -3.86 -26.55
C TRP A 236 -5.28 -5.37 -26.54
N LYS A 237 -4.82 -5.87 -25.42
CA LYS A 237 -4.92 -7.26 -25.01
C LYS A 237 -5.64 -7.34 -23.68
N THR A 238 -6.60 -8.23 -23.53
CA THR A 238 -7.32 -8.43 -22.27
C THR A 238 -7.34 -9.90 -21.89
N GLY A 239 -7.52 -10.18 -20.61
CA GLY A 239 -7.61 -11.54 -20.09
C GLY A 239 -8.01 -11.57 -18.62
N MET A 240 -7.90 -12.75 -18.04
CA MET A 240 -8.25 -13.01 -16.65
C MET A 240 -7.05 -13.60 -15.90
N LEU A 241 -6.91 -13.24 -14.64
CA LEU A 241 -6.00 -13.87 -13.68
C LEU A 241 -6.87 -14.49 -12.58
N THR A 242 -6.95 -15.80 -12.57
CA THR A 242 -7.66 -16.56 -11.53
C THR A 242 -6.85 -16.49 -10.23
N TRP A 243 -7.52 -16.25 -9.13
CA TRP A 243 -6.89 -16.16 -7.81
C TRP A 243 -6.43 -17.52 -7.29
N PRO A 244 -5.52 -17.56 -6.28
CA PRO A 244 -5.06 -18.82 -5.74
C PRO A 244 -6.22 -19.58 -5.10
N LYS A 245 -6.22 -20.90 -5.26
CA LYS A 245 -7.13 -21.76 -4.51
C LYS A 245 -6.84 -21.64 -3.02
N GLY A 246 -7.87 -21.52 -2.23
CA GLY A 246 -7.80 -21.57 -0.78
C GLY A 246 -7.40 -22.98 -0.32
N GLU A 247 -6.72 -23.10 0.81
CA GLU A 247 -6.43 -24.39 1.42
C GLU A 247 -7.72 -25.14 1.82
N ASP A 248 -8.73 -24.39 2.21
CA ASP A 248 -10.06 -24.90 2.55
C ASP A 248 -11.07 -23.76 2.32
N PRO A 249 -12.16 -23.96 1.55
CA PRO A 249 -13.20 -22.97 1.30
C PRO A 249 -13.76 -22.34 2.57
N LYS A 250 -13.80 -23.09 3.69
CA LYS A 250 -14.22 -22.56 4.99
C LYS A 250 -13.33 -21.44 5.54
N TYR A 251 -12.08 -21.31 5.07
CA TYR A 251 -11.16 -20.22 5.44
C TYR A 251 -11.26 -19.02 4.52
N SER A 252 -11.92 -19.14 3.37
CA SER A 252 -12.25 -18.00 2.55
C SER A 252 -13.25 -17.09 3.26
N VAL A 253 -13.02 -15.78 3.17
CA VAL A 253 -13.92 -14.77 3.72
C VAL A 253 -15.31 -14.84 3.12
N TRP A 254 -15.40 -15.28 1.89
CA TRP A 254 -16.66 -15.41 1.14
C TRP A 254 -17.12 -16.85 0.97
N HIS A 255 -16.52 -17.81 1.70
CA HIS A 255 -16.77 -19.26 1.57
C HIS A 255 -16.57 -19.80 0.15
N ASP A 256 -15.62 -19.19 -0.57
CA ASP A 256 -15.27 -19.55 -1.94
C ASP A 256 -14.07 -20.48 -2.00
N GLU A 257 -13.99 -21.27 -3.07
CA GLU A 257 -12.82 -22.11 -3.38
C GLU A 257 -11.54 -21.27 -3.57
N TYR A 258 -11.67 -19.98 -3.87
CA TYR A 258 -10.57 -19.09 -4.17
C TYR A 258 -10.33 -18.05 -3.06
N THR A 259 -9.08 -17.69 -2.88
CA THR A 259 -8.66 -16.64 -1.94
C THR A 259 -8.41 -15.35 -2.72
N ALA A 260 -9.19 -14.32 -2.45
CA ALA A 260 -9.03 -13.02 -3.11
C ALA A 260 -7.63 -12.43 -2.89
N VAL A 261 -7.06 -11.82 -3.92
CA VAL A 261 -5.80 -11.09 -3.85
C VAL A 261 -6.04 -9.63 -4.17
N ASN A 262 -6.09 -8.80 -3.13
CA ASN A 262 -6.49 -7.38 -3.21
C ASN A 262 -5.31 -6.44 -2.97
N TYR A 263 -5.52 -5.14 -3.22
CA TYR A 263 -4.54 -4.06 -3.00
C TYR A 263 -3.19 -4.33 -3.66
N ALA A 264 -3.22 -4.83 -4.88
CA ALA A 264 -2.02 -5.29 -5.56
C ALA A 264 -1.11 -4.13 -5.97
N ASN A 265 0.19 -4.34 -5.75
CA ASN A 265 1.23 -3.66 -6.50
C ASN A 265 1.44 -4.41 -7.81
N VAL A 266 1.38 -3.69 -8.91
CA VAL A 266 1.66 -4.25 -10.24
C VAL A 266 2.90 -3.55 -10.81
N ILE A 267 3.77 -4.33 -11.44
CA ILE A 267 4.88 -3.82 -12.23
C ILE A 267 4.70 -4.30 -13.66
N LEU A 268 4.85 -3.38 -14.59
CA LEU A 268 4.94 -3.65 -16.02
C LEU A 268 6.33 -3.24 -16.51
N SER A 269 7.02 -4.12 -17.22
CA SER A 269 8.32 -3.87 -17.85
C SER A 269 8.43 -4.65 -19.14
N ASP A 270 8.40 -3.98 -20.27
CA ASP A 270 8.43 -4.57 -21.63
C ASP A 270 7.57 -5.85 -21.74
N ARG A 271 6.29 -5.74 -21.45
CA ARG A 271 5.28 -6.85 -21.42
C ARG A 271 5.45 -7.88 -20.31
N GLN A 272 6.55 -7.87 -19.56
CA GLN A 272 6.65 -8.63 -18.33
C GLN A 272 5.74 -7.98 -17.27
N VAL A 273 4.95 -8.79 -16.56
CA VAL A 273 4.03 -8.31 -15.54
C VAL A 273 4.24 -9.09 -14.24
N HIS A 274 4.40 -8.35 -13.16
CA HIS A 274 4.43 -8.87 -11.79
C HIS A 274 3.21 -8.36 -11.03
N TYR A 275 2.48 -9.26 -10.40
CA TYR A 275 1.30 -8.94 -9.58
C TYR A 275 1.53 -9.43 -8.16
N ILE A 276 1.59 -8.52 -7.20
CA ILE A 276 1.81 -8.81 -5.78
C ILE A 276 0.65 -8.23 -4.98
N GLY A 277 -0.08 -9.06 -4.24
CA GLY A 277 -1.24 -8.58 -3.49
C GLY A 277 -1.50 -9.34 -2.20
N GLN A 278 -2.44 -8.81 -1.42
CA GLN A 278 -2.77 -9.29 -0.09
C GLN A 278 -4.06 -10.09 -0.11
N SER A 279 -4.08 -11.18 0.64
CA SER A 279 -5.27 -12.03 0.75
C SER A 279 -5.88 -11.98 2.13
N PRO A 280 -7.19 -11.66 2.21
CA PRO A 280 -7.94 -11.71 3.45
C PRO A 280 -8.23 -13.16 3.84
N ILE A 281 -7.93 -13.51 5.09
CA ILE A 281 -8.21 -14.83 5.65
C ILE A 281 -9.00 -14.65 6.93
N ASN A 282 -10.05 -15.45 7.10
CA ASN A 282 -10.78 -15.56 8.36
C ASN A 282 -10.14 -16.64 9.23
N ILE A 283 -9.36 -16.24 10.24
CA ILE A 283 -8.64 -17.16 11.10
C ILE A 283 -9.57 -17.92 12.08
N TRP A 284 -10.80 -17.44 12.31
CA TRP A 284 -11.73 -18.09 13.23
C TRP A 284 -11.98 -19.56 12.86
N ASN A 285 -12.09 -19.85 11.58
CA ASN A 285 -12.31 -21.21 11.12
C ASN A 285 -11.18 -22.17 11.49
N ARG A 286 -9.97 -21.67 11.79
CA ARG A 286 -8.82 -22.45 12.25
C ARG A 286 -8.75 -22.55 13.78
N ILE A 287 -8.99 -21.44 14.51
CA ILE A 287 -8.72 -21.35 15.94
C ILE A 287 -9.96 -21.54 16.82
N ASP A 288 -11.13 -21.20 16.32
CA ASP A 288 -12.41 -21.37 17.02
C ASP A 288 -13.57 -21.43 16.02
N PRO A 289 -13.78 -22.60 15.37
CA PRO A 289 -14.82 -22.75 14.33
C PRO A 289 -16.25 -22.47 14.79
N ALA A 290 -16.51 -22.45 16.10
CA ALA A 290 -17.82 -22.10 16.65
C ALA A 290 -18.13 -20.58 16.56
N LYS A 291 -17.11 -19.76 16.32
CA LYS A 291 -17.29 -18.32 16.13
C LYS A 291 -17.71 -18.01 14.71
N THR A 292 -18.91 -17.48 14.57
CA THR A 292 -19.52 -17.06 13.29
C THR A 292 -19.43 -15.54 13.13
N GLU A 293 -18.28 -14.93 13.39
CA GLU A 293 -18.14 -13.47 13.22
C GLU A 293 -18.21 -13.11 11.73
N THR A 294 -19.21 -12.32 11.37
CA THR A 294 -19.35 -11.73 10.06
C THR A 294 -18.42 -10.53 9.91
N TRP A 295 -18.16 -10.11 8.67
CA TRP A 295 -17.45 -8.88 8.36
C TRP A 295 -17.96 -7.70 9.22
N GLY A 296 -17.03 -6.96 9.87
CA GLY A 296 -17.37 -5.79 10.67
C GLY A 296 -16.18 -5.25 11.47
N ARG A 297 -16.37 -4.06 12.10
CA ARG A 297 -15.33 -3.36 12.87
C ARG A 297 -14.74 -4.18 14.03
N ASN A 298 -15.50 -5.13 14.55
CA ASN A 298 -15.09 -5.98 15.67
C ASN A 298 -14.62 -7.37 15.24
N ASN A 299 -14.52 -7.64 13.96
CA ASN A 299 -14.04 -8.93 13.45
C ASN A 299 -12.50 -8.94 13.40
N TRP A 300 -11.86 -9.36 14.48
CA TRP A 300 -10.39 -9.48 14.55
C TRP A 300 -9.87 -10.73 13.84
N GLY A 301 -10.72 -11.72 13.62
CA GLY A 301 -10.38 -12.92 12.88
C GLY A 301 -10.17 -12.67 11.40
N TRP A 302 -10.85 -11.69 10.83
CA TRP A 302 -10.75 -11.32 9.42
C TRP A 302 -9.68 -10.25 9.22
N ARG A 303 -8.57 -10.58 8.57
CA ARG A 303 -7.45 -9.67 8.25
C ARG A 303 -6.75 -10.11 6.98
N MET A 304 -5.99 -9.20 6.36
CA MET A 304 -5.02 -9.54 5.32
C MET A 304 -3.90 -10.35 5.96
N ARG A 305 -3.77 -11.64 5.61
CA ARG A 305 -2.84 -12.56 6.29
C ARG A 305 -1.83 -13.21 5.38
N LYS A 306 -2.05 -13.18 4.07
CA LYS A 306 -1.14 -13.77 3.09
C LYS A 306 -0.73 -12.73 2.06
N LEU A 307 0.54 -12.77 1.65
CA LEU A 307 1.09 -12.00 0.55
C LEU A 307 1.39 -12.95 -0.59
N HIS A 308 0.66 -12.80 -1.68
CA HIS A 308 0.77 -13.64 -2.87
C HIS A 308 1.43 -12.90 -4.03
N TYR A 309 2.12 -13.66 -4.86
CA TYR A 309 2.78 -13.20 -6.07
C TYR A 309 2.48 -14.12 -7.25
N ALA A 310 2.20 -13.53 -8.41
CA ALA A 310 2.15 -14.21 -9.70
C ALA A 310 2.79 -13.32 -10.76
N TRP A 311 3.34 -13.90 -11.81
CA TRP A 311 3.99 -13.15 -12.86
C TRP A 311 3.86 -13.80 -14.22
N THR A 312 4.09 -13.03 -15.29
CA THR A 312 4.24 -13.53 -16.64
C THR A 312 5.41 -12.82 -17.32
N PRO A 313 6.26 -13.54 -18.07
CA PRO A 313 7.34 -12.90 -18.81
C PRO A 313 6.84 -12.14 -20.06
N ASP A 314 5.63 -12.39 -20.52
CA ASP A 314 5.03 -11.69 -21.66
C ASP A 314 3.49 -11.79 -21.60
N ILE A 315 2.85 -10.72 -21.21
CA ILE A 315 1.39 -10.64 -21.07
C ILE A 315 0.64 -10.88 -22.41
N LYS A 316 1.30 -10.69 -23.54
CA LYS A 316 0.70 -10.95 -24.86
C LYS A 316 0.66 -12.42 -25.22
N THR A 317 1.66 -13.20 -24.79
CA THR A 317 1.88 -14.55 -25.32
C THR A 317 1.99 -15.65 -24.29
N LYS A 318 2.25 -15.32 -23.02
CA LYS A 318 2.45 -16.30 -21.96
C LYS A 318 1.38 -16.15 -20.86
N PRO A 319 0.93 -17.24 -20.25
CA PRO A 319 0.06 -17.20 -19.09
C PRO A 319 0.82 -16.66 -17.87
N PHE A 320 0.07 -16.28 -16.84
CA PHE A 320 0.65 -16.07 -15.50
C PHE A 320 1.15 -17.40 -14.93
N SER A 321 2.19 -17.29 -14.10
CA SER A 321 2.69 -18.41 -13.28
C SER A 321 1.62 -18.89 -12.30
N GLU A 322 1.83 -20.06 -11.71
CA GLU A 322 1.19 -20.43 -10.46
C GLU A 322 1.48 -19.39 -9.39
N TRP A 323 0.54 -19.27 -8.43
CA TRP A 323 0.69 -18.35 -7.32
C TRP A 323 1.76 -18.80 -6.32
N ILE A 324 2.57 -17.87 -5.90
CA ILE A 324 3.65 -18.05 -4.92
C ILE A 324 3.24 -17.34 -3.64
N LEU A 325 3.28 -18.04 -2.51
CA LEU A 325 3.14 -17.43 -1.19
C LEU A 325 4.47 -16.81 -0.79
N VAL A 326 4.51 -15.48 -0.76
CA VAL A 326 5.73 -14.73 -0.37
C VAL A 326 5.87 -14.70 1.15
N ASP A 327 4.78 -14.37 1.86
CA ASP A 327 4.76 -14.32 3.32
C ASP A 327 3.35 -14.50 3.87
N ASP A 328 3.24 -14.86 5.15
CA ASP A 328 1.97 -14.94 5.86
C ASP A 328 2.09 -14.62 7.35
N THR A 329 0.94 -14.54 8.01
CA THR A 329 0.79 -14.33 9.45
C THR A 329 -0.19 -15.34 10.06
N MET A 330 -0.26 -16.54 9.48
CA MET A 330 -1.21 -17.56 9.94
C MET A 330 -0.86 -18.12 11.31
N ASP A 331 0.43 -18.22 11.63
CA ASP A 331 0.92 -18.80 12.87
C ASP A 331 1.06 -17.78 14.01
N ASP A 332 1.15 -16.49 13.70
CA ASP A 332 1.24 -15.43 14.71
C ASP A 332 -0.03 -14.57 14.84
N GLY A 333 -1.06 -14.86 14.04
CA GLY A 333 -2.34 -14.18 14.09
C GLY A 333 -2.32 -12.71 13.69
N GLY A 334 -1.21 -12.19 13.18
CA GLY A 334 -1.01 -10.80 12.79
C GLY A 334 -1.64 -10.45 11.43
N THR A 335 -1.22 -9.32 10.86
CA THR A 335 -1.68 -8.80 9.56
C THR A 335 -0.48 -8.54 8.66
N VAL A 336 -0.62 -8.84 7.37
CA VAL A 336 0.33 -8.45 6.32
C VAL A 336 -0.20 -7.21 5.60
N GLY A 337 0.64 -6.20 5.43
CA GLY A 337 0.35 -5.01 4.64
C GLY A 337 1.40 -4.81 3.55
N MET A 338 1.03 -4.94 2.26
CA MET A 338 1.96 -4.62 1.17
C MET A 338 2.36 -3.15 1.23
N GLY A 339 3.64 -2.88 1.14
CA GLY A 339 4.20 -1.55 1.02
C GLY A 339 4.44 -1.17 -0.44
N ASP A 340 5.59 -1.54 -0.97
CA ASP A 340 6.00 -1.16 -2.33
C ASP A 340 6.82 -2.25 -3.02
N SER A 341 7.04 -2.08 -4.32
CA SER A 341 7.82 -2.99 -5.14
C SER A 341 8.59 -2.23 -6.23
N TRP A 342 9.78 -2.73 -6.57
CA TRP A 342 10.63 -2.20 -7.63
C TRP A 342 11.32 -3.33 -8.36
N LEU A 343 11.27 -3.30 -9.71
CA LEU A 343 11.99 -4.22 -10.57
C LEU A 343 13.32 -3.58 -10.98
N ALA A 344 14.42 -4.20 -10.57
CA ALA A 344 15.76 -3.75 -10.92
C ALA A 344 16.10 -4.15 -12.36
N PRO A 345 17.07 -3.46 -13.02
CA PRO A 345 17.47 -3.76 -14.38
C PRO A 345 18.04 -5.18 -14.59
N ASP A 346 18.52 -5.82 -13.54
CA ASP A 346 19.02 -7.20 -13.56
C ASP A 346 17.90 -8.26 -13.41
N GLY A 347 16.65 -7.82 -13.43
CA GLY A 347 15.46 -8.67 -13.31
C GLY A 347 15.10 -9.10 -11.88
N ARG A 348 15.81 -8.59 -10.87
CA ARG A 348 15.41 -8.80 -9.47
C ARG A 348 14.23 -7.90 -9.10
N LEU A 349 13.18 -8.51 -8.56
CA LEU A 349 12.03 -7.83 -8.02
C LEU A 349 12.23 -7.63 -6.51
N HIS A 350 12.37 -6.39 -6.10
CA HIS A 350 12.49 -5.98 -4.70
C HIS A 350 11.12 -5.66 -4.14
N LEU A 351 10.81 -6.21 -2.96
CA LEU A 351 9.56 -6.00 -2.23
C LEU A 351 9.84 -5.43 -0.85
N VAL A 352 8.99 -4.54 -0.38
CA VAL A 352 8.92 -4.12 1.01
C VAL A 352 7.48 -4.23 1.51
N TRP A 353 7.30 -4.81 2.70
CA TRP A 353 5.97 -4.93 3.31
C TRP A 353 6.06 -4.81 4.82
N GLN A 354 4.92 -4.61 5.45
CA GLN A 354 4.82 -4.57 6.91
C GLN A 354 4.09 -5.81 7.44
N LYS A 355 4.46 -6.24 8.65
CA LYS A 355 3.68 -7.17 9.46
C LYS A 355 3.23 -6.44 10.72
N GLU A 356 1.92 -6.40 10.90
CA GLU A 356 1.30 -5.83 12.09
C GLU A 356 1.12 -6.91 13.16
N PRO A 357 1.30 -6.57 14.43
CA PRO A 357 1.12 -7.54 15.49
C PRO A 357 -0.31 -8.02 15.61
N ILE A 358 -0.46 -9.20 16.17
CA ILE A 358 -1.78 -9.76 16.53
C ILE A 358 -2.59 -8.78 17.39
N HIS A 359 -3.90 -8.74 17.15
CA HIS A 359 -4.80 -7.97 18.00
C HIS A 359 -4.77 -8.50 19.45
N PRO A 360 -4.71 -7.65 20.50
CA PRO A 360 -4.58 -8.11 21.90
C PRO A 360 -5.61 -9.16 22.33
N ARG A 361 -6.87 -8.98 21.95
CA ARG A 361 -7.94 -9.94 22.29
C ARG A 361 -7.79 -11.32 21.66
N LEU A 362 -7.16 -11.41 20.48
CA LEU A 362 -6.80 -12.71 19.89
C LEU A 362 -5.60 -13.32 20.61
N ARG A 363 -4.57 -12.49 20.88
CA ARG A 363 -3.36 -12.93 21.54
C ARG A 363 -3.66 -13.56 22.88
N ASP A 364 -4.37 -12.86 23.76
CA ASP A 364 -4.57 -13.26 25.14
C ASP A 364 -5.34 -14.59 25.26
N THR A 365 -6.16 -14.95 24.30
CA THR A 365 -6.97 -16.17 24.31
C THR A 365 -6.37 -17.31 23.50
N TYR A 366 -5.82 -17.04 22.31
CA TYR A 366 -5.49 -18.06 21.32
C TYR A 366 -4.00 -18.16 20.99
N PHE A 367 -3.22 -17.11 21.31
CA PHE A 367 -1.79 -17.02 20.98
C PHE A 367 -0.98 -16.40 22.14
N PRO A 368 -1.09 -16.92 23.38
CA PRO A 368 -0.57 -16.23 24.57
C PRO A 368 0.95 -16.00 24.53
N ASP A 369 1.69 -16.85 23.82
CA ASP A 369 3.16 -16.79 23.74
C ASP A 369 3.67 -15.87 22.62
N ILE A 370 2.78 -15.38 21.74
CA ILE A 370 3.17 -14.53 20.62
C ILE A 370 3.48 -13.10 21.10
N LYS A 371 4.68 -12.62 20.75
CA LYS A 371 5.08 -11.23 20.99
C LYS A 371 4.41 -10.31 20.00
N ARG A 372 3.93 -9.16 20.47
CA ARG A 372 3.28 -8.14 19.67
C ARG A 372 4.30 -7.17 19.09
N ASP A 373 4.90 -7.56 17.96
CA ASP A 373 5.91 -6.78 17.27
C ASP A 373 5.44 -6.34 15.89
N TRP A 374 5.71 -5.07 15.58
CA TRP A 374 5.67 -4.55 14.22
C TRP A 374 6.97 -4.92 13.51
N ARG A 375 6.88 -5.30 12.25
CA ARG A 375 8.05 -5.63 11.44
C ARG A 375 7.91 -5.00 10.05
N MET A 376 8.97 -4.37 9.58
CA MET A 376 9.15 -4.04 8.19
C MET A 376 10.02 -5.11 7.55
N CYS A 377 9.45 -5.79 6.58
CA CYS A 377 10.07 -6.91 5.89
C CYS A 377 10.49 -6.49 4.48
N TYR A 378 11.52 -7.16 3.98
CA TYR A 378 12.05 -6.98 2.64
C TYR A 378 12.29 -8.35 2.01
N GLY A 379 12.10 -8.44 0.71
CA GLY A 379 12.39 -9.65 -0.04
C GLY A 379 12.84 -9.35 -1.46
N VAL A 380 13.54 -10.31 -2.04
CA VAL A 380 13.99 -10.28 -3.43
C VAL A 380 13.47 -11.52 -4.12
N LEU A 381 12.82 -11.31 -5.26
CA LEU A 381 12.31 -12.39 -6.11
C LEU A 381 12.97 -12.28 -7.50
N LYS A 382 13.11 -13.42 -8.15
CA LYS A 382 13.55 -13.48 -9.55
C LYS A 382 12.99 -14.73 -10.22
N ASP A 383 12.49 -14.59 -11.43
CA ASP A 383 11.97 -15.69 -12.27
C ASP A 383 11.01 -16.63 -11.51
N GLY A 384 10.11 -16.03 -10.71
CA GLY A 384 9.15 -16.76 -9.92
C GLY A 384 9.68 -17.38 -8.62
N ASN A 385 10.90 -17.12 -8.22
CA ASN A 385 11.50 -17.66 -6.99
C ASN A 385 11.74 -16.56 -5.96
N VAL A 386 11.44 -16.84 -4.69
CA VAL A 386 11.84 -16.00 -3.56
C VAL A 386 13.30 -16.31 -3.24
N LEU A 387 14.20 -15.37 -3.55
CA LEU A 387 15.64 -15.53 -3.34
C LEU A 387 16.06 -15.14 -1.92
N GLU A 388 15.40 -14.12 -1.36
CA GLU A 388 15.74 -13.56 -0.07
C GLU A 388 14.47 -13.08 0.63
N LYS A 389 14.43 -13.23 1.95
CA LYS A 389 13.42 -12.63 2.83
C LYS A 389 14.04 -12.31 4.18
N ARG A 390 13.88 -11.06 4.66
CA ARG A 390 14.41 -10.60 5.95
C ARG A 390 13.61 -9.47 6.56
N VAL A 391 13.86 -9.23 7.85
CA VAL A 391 13.32 -8.08 8.58
C VAL A 391 14.33 -6.93 8.51
N LEU A 392 13.90 -5.76 8.01
CA LEU A 392 14.72 -4.55 7.98
C LEU A 392 14.63 -3.80 9.32
N LEU A 393 13.45 -3.76 9.91
CA LEU A 393 13.18 -3.02 11.14
C LEU A 393 12.09 -3.74 11.94
N ALA A 394 12.29 -3.84 13.25
CA ALA A 394 11.29 -4.37 14.17
C ALA A 394 11.15 -3.48 15.40
N GLY A 395 9.96 -3.50 16.01
CA GLY A 395 9.70 -2.80 17.27
C GLY A 395 8.36 -3.23 17.87
N GLY A 396 8.30 -3.22 19.21
CA GLY A 396 7.12 -3.67 19.95
C GLY A 396 7.48 -4.23 21.32
N GLU A 397 6.95 -5.39 21.66
CA GLU A 397 7.24 -6.06 22.94
C GLU A 397 8.64 -6.67 23.00
N THR A 398 9.20 -7.08 21.86
CA THR A 398 10.59 -7.50 21.77
C THR A 398 11.51 -6.31 21.51
N MET A 399 12.83 -6.58 21.53
CA MET A 399 13.81 -5.53 21.37
C MET A 399 13.79 -4.92 19.97
N GLY A 400 13.74 -3.61 19.91
CA GLY A 400 13.85 -2.79 18.71
C GLY A 400 14.13 -1.35 19.09
N PRO A 401 14.44 -0.47 18.14
CA PRO A 401 14.63 0.95 18.38
C PRO A 401 13.34 1.64 18.88
N LEU A 402 12.20 0.98 18.74
CA LEU A 402 10.87 1.50 19.06
C LEU A 402 10.24 0.63 20.15
N ARG A 403 10.21 1.08 21.39
CA ARG A 403 9.67 0.37 22.55
C ARG A 403 8.48 1.08 23.15
N PRO A 404 7.64 0.34 23.85
CA PRO A 404 6.99 -0.96 23.65
C PRO A 404 5.79 -0.84 22.72
N THR A 405 5.45 0.38 22.26
CA THR A 405 4.29 0.72 21.46
C THR A 405 4.67 1.06 20.02
N GLY A 406 5.81 0.50 19.56
CA GLY A 406 6.33 0.81 18.25
C GLY A 406 5.33 0.51 17.13
N TYR A 407 5.15 1.48 16.26
CA TYR A 407 4.43 1.32 15.01
C TYR A 407 5.43 1.49 13.86
N ILE A 408 5.39 0.58 12.91
CA ILE A 408 6.18 0.62 11.68
C ILE A 408 5.18 0.46 10.55
N GLY A 409 5.05 1.47 9.68
CA GLY A 409 4.04 1.41 8.66
C GLY A 409 4.32 2.18 7.39
N HIS A 410 3.53 1.85 6.38
CA HIS A 410 3.50 2.47 5.06
C HIS A 410 4.88 2.55 4.38
N PRO A 411 5.67 1.44 4.30
CA PRO A 411 6.95 1.48 3.62
C PRO A 411 6.77 1.76 2.13
N ARG A 412 7.61 2.66 1.57
CA ARG A 412 7.65 3.01 0.16
C ARG A 412 9.09 3.04 -0.31
N PHE A 413 9.33 2.57 -1.54
CA PHE A 413 10.62 2.74 -2.18
C PHE A 413 10.78 4.13 -2.78
N HIS A 414 11.99 4.65 -2.68
CA HIS A 414 12.54 5.63 -3.59
C HIS A 414 13.86 5.10 -4.13
N VAL A 415 14.02 5.15 -5.44
CA VAL A 415 15.22 4.65 -6.13
C VAL A 415 15.80 5.79 -6.94
N THR A 416 17.07 6.09 -6.72
CA THR A 416 17.79 7.12 -7.45
C THR A 416 18.31 6.62 -8.82
N PRO A 417 18.72 7.50 -9.75
CA PRO A 417 19.20 7.11 -11.07
C PRO A 417 20.41 6.16 -11.07
N ASP A 418 21.22 6.18 -10.01
CA ASP A 418 22.34 5.26 -9.78
C ASP A 418 21.88 3.93 -9.12
N HIS A 419 20.57 3.72 -9.02
CA HIS A 419 19.92 2.56 -8.42
C HIS A 419 20.13 2.40 -6.91
N THR A 420 20.54 3.44 -6.20
CA THR A 420 20.53 3.43 -4.74
C THR A 420 19.07 3.38 -4.23
N MET A 421 18.79 2.41 -3.37
CA MET A 421 17.44 2.17 -2.85
C MET A 421 17.27 2.76 -1.45
N TYR A 422 16.23 3.55 -1.28
CA TYR A 422 15.76 4.03 0.02
C TYR A 422 14.37 3.46 0.32
N VAL A 423 14.14 3.11 1.59
CA VAL A 423 12.81 2.78 2.11
C VAL A 423 12.35 3.93 3.00
N LEU A 424 11.28 4.58 2.60
CA LEU A 424 10.60 5.62 3.37
C LEU A 424 9.51 4.99 4.21
N CYS A 425 9.39 5.32 5.48
CA CYS A 425 8.38 4.73 6.35
C CYS A 425 8.00 5.65 7.51
N ASN A 426 6.86 5.38 8.12
CA ASN A 426 6.42 6.03 9.34
C ASN A 426 6.81 5.18 10.55
N LEU A 427 7.43 5.79 11.54
CA LEU A 427 7.75 5.16 12.81
C LEU A 427 7.07 5.91 13.96
N VAL A 428 6.46 5.16 14.86
CA VAL A 428 5.91 5.67 16.11
C VAL A 428 6.42 4.81 17.24
N GLY A 429 7.06 5.42 18.22
CA GLY A 429 7.60 4.68 19.35
C GLY A 429 8.01 5.59 20.50
N THR A 430 8.41 4.98 21.60
CA THR A 430 9.01 5.64 22.75
C THR A 430 10.43 5.14 22.93
N THR A 431 11.37 6.05 23.23
CA THR A 431 12.69 5.67 23.72
C THR A 431 12.80 5.97 25.20
N PRO A 432 13.83 5.41 25.91
CA PRO A 432 14.08 5.78 27.31
C PRO A 432 14.25 7.29 27.53
N GLU A 433 14.81 7.98 26.54
CA GLU A 433 15.12 9.43 26.59
C GLU A 433 13.96 10.30 26.12
N THR A 434 13.06 9.75 25.29
CA THR A 434 11.95 10.50 24.69
C THR A 434 10.61 9.82 24.95
N LYS A 435 9.61 10.58 25.36
CA LYS A 435 8.27 10.07 25.63
C LYS A 435 7.55 9.53 24.39
N SER A 436 7.92 10.03 23.20
CA SER A 436 7.37 9.56 21.92
C SER A 436 8.26 10.01 20.77
N GLN A 437 8.58 9.11 19.88
CA GLN A 437 9.20 9.40 18.58
C GLN A 437 8.21 9.05 17.46
N THR A 438 7.41 10.03 17.08
CA THR A 438 6.60 9.93 15.86
C THR A 438 7.35 10.65 14.75
N GLY A 439 7.56 10.00 13.63
CA GLY A 439 8.26 10.63 12.51
C GLY A 439 8.20 9.80 11.24
N THR A 440 8.62 10.44 10.17
CA THR A 440 8.91 9.83 8.89
C THR A 440 10.41 9.61 8.78
N TYR A 441 10.81 8.45 8.34
CA TYR A 441 12.21 8.03 8.30
C TYR A 441 12.55 7.43 6.93
N ALA A 442 13.81 7.46 6.61
CA ALA A 442 14.40 6.76 5.48
C ALA A 442 15.46 5.77 5.97
N LEU A 443 15.51 4.60 5.34
CA LEU A 443 16.60 3.63 5.44
C LEU A 443 17.21 3.47 4.05
N ARG A 444 18.51 3.28 3.94
CA ARG A 444 19.19 2.92 2.69
C ARG A 444 19.47 1.41 2.68
N ILE A 445 19.17 0.76 1.58
CA ILE A 445 19.53 -0.62 1.30
C ILE A 445 20.76 -0.60 0.40
N GLU A 446 21.85 -1.19 0.89
CA GLU A 446 23.11 -1.25 0.16
C GLU A 446 23.13 -2.42 -0.85
N PRO A 447 24.02 -2.37 -1.89
CA PRO A 447 24.12 -3.46 -2.86
C PRO A 447 24.51 -4.81 -2.26
N ASP A 448 25.24 -4.83 -1.15
CA ASP A 448 25.58 -6.05 -0.39
C ASP A 448 24.44 -6.55 0.48
N GLY A 449 23.31 -5.83 0.48
CA GLY A 449 22.15 -6.12 1.27
C GLY A 449 22.17 -5.52 2.69
N SER A 450 23.25 -4.89 3.15
CA SER A 450 23.23 -4.19 4.44
C SER A 450 22.22 -3.04 4.44
N VAL A 451 21.78 -2.62 5.63
CA VAL A 451 20.76 -1.58 5.80
C VAL A 451 21.23 -0.54 6.79
N SER A 452 21.12 0.73 6.44
CA SER A 452 21.48 1.83 7.32
C SER A 452 20.57 1.91 8.54
N ALA A 453 21.04 2.56 9.60
CA ALA A 453 20.16 3.06 10.65
C ALA A 453 19.09 4.00 10.06
N PRO A 454 17.86 4.04 10.64
CA PRO A 454 16.82 4.96 10.21
C PRO A 454 17.25 6.42 10.38
N VAL A 455 17.19 7.21 9.30
CA VAL A 455 17.43 8.65 9.30
C VAL A 455 16.12 9.39 9.27
N ARG A 456 15.89 10.29 10.23
CA ARG A 456 14.66 11.09 10.30
C ARG A 456 14.60 12.08 9.15
N ILE A 457 13.46 12.12 8.46
CA ILE A 457 13.14 13.14 7.47
C ILE A 457 12.58 14.36 8.20
N PRO A 458 13.20 15.55 8.09
CA PRO A 458 12.84 16.74 8.86
C PRO A 458 11.62 17.48 8.28
N LEU A 459 10.50 16.74 8.05
CA LEU A 459 9.24 17.35 7.69
C LEU A 459 8.71 18.26 8.80
N SER A 460 8.08 19.37 8.45
CA SER A 460 7.46 20.30 9.40
C SER A 460 6.39 19.61 10.26
N ARG A 461 5.70 18.63 9.66
CA ARG A 461 4.72 17.76 10.32
C ARG A 461 5.01 16.29 9.94
N PRO A 462 5.10 15.38 10.92
CA PRO A 462 5.33 13.98 10.63
C PRO A 462 4.14 13.39 9.85
N ILE A 463 4.41 12.39 9.01
CA ILE A 463 3.36 11.61 8.36
C ILE A 463 2.79 10.63 9.39
N THR A 464 1.49 10.67 9.62
CA THR A 464 0.79 9.79 10.58
C THR A 464 -0.16 8.82 9.91
N SER A 465 -0.22 8.84 8.59
CA SER A 465 -1.14 8.04 7.78
C SER A 465 -0.47 7.53 6.50
N SER A 466 -1.26 7.10 5.52
CA SER A 466 -0.77 6.65 4.22
C SER A 466 -0.16 7.79 3.42
N PHE A 467 0.85 7.46 2.63
CA PHE A 467 1.43 8.35 1.63
C PHE A 467 1.84 7.57 0.38
N PHE A 468 2.04 8.29 -0.71
CA PHE A 468 2.55 7.77 -1.97
C PHE A 468 3.89 8.43 -2.31
N THR A 469 4.68 7.74 -3.15
CA THR A 469 5.84 8.31 -3.85
C THR A 469 5.52 8.38 -5.35
N ALA A 470 6.25 9.20 -6.10
CA ALA A 470 6.26 9.15 -7.56
C ALA A 470 7.01 7.87 -7.99
N THR A 471 6.32 6.74 -7.91
CA THR A 471 6.92 5.41 -8.07
C THR A 471 7.20 5.06 -9.52
N PRO A 472 8.31 4.36 -9.83
CA PRO A 472 8.59 3.83 -11.17
C PRO A 472 7.48 2.92 -11.71
N ARG A 473 6.73 2.23 -10.85
CA ARG A 473 5.58 1.39 -11.24
C ARG A 473 4.48 2.17 -11.97
N ALA A 474 4.40 3.47 -11.74
CA ALA A 474 3.49 4.35 -12.48
C ALA A 474 4.13 4.97 -13.74
N GLY A 475 5.25 4.44 -14.21
CA GLY A 475 5.96 4.92 -15.38
C GLY A 475 6.86 6.13 -15.13
N ASN A 476 7.08 6.54 -13.88
CA ASN A 476 7.98 7.64 -13.56
C ASN A 476 9.44 7.27 -13.83
N ARG A 477 10.23 8.26 -14.28
CA ARG A 477 11.69 8.14 -14.29
C ARG A 477 12.22 8.08 -12.86
N LEU A 478 13.35 7.43 -12.68
CA LEU A 478 14.11 7.54 -11.43
C LEU A 478 14.63 8.98 -11.27
N THR A 479 14.59 9.50 -10.05
CA THR A 479 14.95 10.88 -9.73
C THR A 479 15.85 10.95 -8.48
N GLU A 480 16.71 11.97 -8.40
CA GLU A 480 17.59 12.20 -7.24
C GLU A 480 16.80 12.53 -5.96
N ALA A 481 15.64 13.13 -6.10
CA ALA A 481 14.78 13.51 -4.99
C ALA A 481 13.47 12.74 -5.03
N ALA A 482 13.01 12.27 -3.88
CA ALA A 482 11.70 11.64 -3.73
C ALA A 482 10.59 12.69 -3.68
N ASP A 483 9.56 12.50 -4.48
CA ASP A 483 8.30 13.22 -4.39
C ASP A 483 7.32 12.43 -3.55
N LEU A 484 6.73 13.06 -2.52
CA LEU A 484 5.77 12.45 -1.62
C LEU A 484 4.42 13.16 -1.69
N LEU A 485 3.35 12.38 -1.76
CA LEU A 485 1.97 12.83 -1.60
C LEU A 485 1.40 12.22 -0.32
N ILE A 486 0.96 13.06 0.60
CA ILE A 486 0.71 12.72 1.99
C ILE A 486 -0.73 13.07 2.36
N ALA A 487 -1.48 12.13 2.93
CA ALA A 487 -2.74 12.46 3.57
C ALA A 487 -2.50 13.16 4.91
N ASP A 488 -3.06 14.34 5.12
CA ASP A 488 -2.91 15.12 6.34
C ASP A 488 -4.20 15.87 6.70
N THR A 489 -4.22 16.49 7.87
CA THR A 489 -5.27 17.41 8.30
C THR A 489 -4.61 18.69 8.76
N VAL A 490 -4.87 19.79 8.06
CA VAL A 490 -4.34 21.12 8.36
C VAL A 490 -5.52 22.02 8.75
N ASP A 491 -5.43 22.69 9.91
CA ASP A 491 -6.49 23.56 10.45
C ASP A 491 -7.88 22.91 10.46
N GLY A 492 -7.92 21.61 10.77
CA GLY A 492 -9.15 20.82 10.81
C GLY A 492 -9.68 20.36 9.45
N LYS A 493 -9.03 20.72 8.34
CA LYS A 493 -9.41 20.32 6.98
C LYS A 493 -8.52 19.18 6.48
N PRO A 494 -9.09 18.12 5.91
CA PRO A 494 -8.32 17.10 5.21
C PRO A 494 -7.68 17.66 3.95
N VAL A 495 -6.39 17.37 3.78
CA VAL A 495 -5.61 17.86 2.62
C VAL A 495 -4.71 16.74 2.07
N ALA A 496 -4.34 16.85 0.81
CA ALA A 496 -3.19 16.20 0.25
C ALA A 496 -2.01 17.18 0.34
N ARG A 497 -0.99 16.82 1.12
CA ARG A 497 0.24 17.57 1.25
C ARG A 497 1.31 16.97 0.35
N TYR A 498 2.09 17.81 -0.28
CA TYR A 498 3.23 17.43 -1.09
C TYR A 498 4.53 17.75 -0.36
N ALA A 499 5.51 16.84 -0.45
CA ALA A 499 6.88 17.12 -0.04
C ALA A 499 7.87 16.58 -1.06
N ARG A 500 9.00 17.30 -1.25
CA ARG A 500 10.14 16.84 -2.03
C ARG A 500 11.35 16.73 -1.12
N ILE A 501 11.97 15.57 -1.10
CA ILE A 501 13.10 15.26 -0.25
C ILE A 501 14.28 14.75 -1.08
N ARG A 502 15.49 15.19 -0.71
CA ARG A 502 16.72 14.78 -1.37
C ARG A 502 17.66 14.10 -0.39
N PHE A 503 18.39 13.14 -0.89
CA PHE A 503 19.37 12.35 -0.14
C PHE A 503 20.78 12.78 -0.50
N TYR A 504 21.65 12.84 0.48
CA TYR A 504 23.04 13.24 0.33
C TYR A 504 23.96 12.29 1.11
N PRO A 505 25.22 12.09 0.68
CA PRO A 505 26.23 11.49 1.55
C PRO A 505 26.35 12.29 2.86
N ALA A 506 26.58 11.61 3.98
CA ALA A 506 26.77 12.30 5.25
C ALA A 506 27.97 13.24 5.20
N GLY A 507 27.82 14.38 5.87
CA GLY A 507 28.86 15.42 5.88
C GLY A 507 28.89 16.30 4.62
N SER A 508 28.02 16.05 3.63
CA SER A 508 27.87 16.93 2.46
C SER A 508 27.45 18.33 2.88
N SER A 509 28.14 19.36 2.42
CA SER A 509 27.75 20.76 2.64
C SER A 509 26.38 21.09 2.02
N ALA A 510 25.96 20.37 0.99
CA ALA A 510 24.66 20.51 0.35
C ALA A 510 23.48 20.02 1.21
N ALA A 511 23.76 19.24 2.26
CA ALA A 511 22.75 18.76 3.21
C ALA A 511 22.40 19.79 4.30
N ARG A 512 23.21 20.85 4.43
CA ARG A 512 23.01 21.96 5.38
C ARG A 512 22.19 23.13 4.74
#